data_c4fe84ee817ffd899b54b744b6d85b03
#
_entry.id   c4fe84ee817ffd899b54b744b6d85b03
#
_cell.length_a   1.000
_cell.length_b   1.000
_cell.length_c   1.000
_cell.angle_alpha   90.00
_cell.angle_beta   90.00
_cell.angle_gamma   90.00
#
_symmetry.space_group_name_H-M   'P 1'
#
loop_
_entity.id
_entity.type
_entity.pdbx_description
1 polymer ?
#
loop_
_entity_poly.entity_id
_entity_poly.type
_entity_poly.pdbx_seq_one_letter_code
_entity_poly.pdbx_strand_id
1 'polypeptide(L)'
;PSVLYHQHNPQWLGDGAVLVADSENHRVVELHRTEEGVWEPVWVLRGAAGQKFDWPRDADRLPNGNTLITDTRNARLVEINSTGTVVWEHQFDYRALPYEADRLPAGEPVGAPTYGNADSDGVAVGSRVPVLTPLLRLVSAGIRLPLWVGEIHLFLTLVSIGLVGAGVVVRWRD
;
A
#
# COMPACT_ATOMS: atom_id res chain seq x y z
N PRO A 1 -18.82 -6.76 -6.78
CA PRO A 1 -17.44 -6.90 -6.32
C PRO A 1 -17.23 -6.02 -5.10
N SER A 2 -16.66 -6.59 -4.00
CA SER A 2 -16.38 -5.80 -2.81
C SER A 2 -15.35 -4.74 -3.14
N VAL A 3 -15.62 -3.49 -2.78
CA VAL A 3 -14.69 -2.37 -2.96
C VAL A 3 -13.43 -2.59 -2.10
N LEU A 4 -13.61 -3.17 -0.91
CA LEU A 4 -12.58 -3.42 0.10
C LEU A 4 -12.33 -4.93 0.30
N TYR A 5 -11.11 -5.29 0.72
CA TYR A 5 -10.76 -6.66 1.03
C TYR A 5 -9.85 -6.74 2.27
N HIS A 6 -10.35 -7.32 3.37
CA HIS A 6 -9.73 -7.38 4.69
C HIS A 6 -9.22 -6.00 5.16
N GLN A 7 -10.14 -5.06 5.19
CA GLN A 7 -9.88 -3.69 5.66
C GLN A 7 -9.65 -3.66 7.18
N HIS A 8 -8.88 -2.69 7.61
CA HIS A 8 -8.56 -2.43 9.02
C HIS A 8 -8.75 -0.95 9.34
N ASN A 9 -8.93 -0.68 10.63
CA ASN A 9 -8.96 0.64 11.27
C ASN A 9 -9.63 1.74 10.43
N PRO A 10 -10.96 1.69 10.26
CA PRO A 10 -11.67 2.74 9.55
C PRO A 10 -11.79 3.99 10.43
N GLN A 11 -11.16 5.09 10.03
CA GLN A 11 -11.32 6.38 10.66
C GLN A 11 -12.51 7.13 10.07
N TRP A 12 -13.45 7.57 10.91
CA TRP A 12 -14.56 8.43 10.49
C TRP A 12 -14.11 9.87 10.32
N LEU A 13 -14.10 10.37 9.08
CA LEU A 13 -13.68 11.75 8.78
C LEU A 13 -14.81 12.77 8.90
N GLY A 14 -16.05 12.32 9.11
CA GLY A 14 -17.26 13.17 9.15
C GLY A 14 -17.93 13.28 7.78
N ASP A 15 -19.16 13.86 7.77
CA ASP A 15 -19.90 14.21 6.54
C ASP A 15 -19.98 13.11 5.46
N GLY A 16 -20.11 11.85 5.89
CA GLY A 16 -20.18 10.72 4.97
C GLY A 16 -18.84 10.33 4.36
N ALA A 17 -17.72 10.65 5.01
CA ALA A 17 -16.39 10.28 4.58
C ALA A 17 -15.69 9.32 5.58
N VAL A 18 -14.95 8.35 5.08
CA VAL A 18 -14.19 7.39 5.89
C VAL A 18 -12.84 7.09 5.23
N LEU A 19 -11.79 7.06 6.02
CA LEU A 19 -10.46 6.60 5.62
C LEU A 19 -10.28 5.14 6.07
N VAL A 20 -9.69 4.29 5.22
CA VAL A 20 -9.59 2.86 5.48
C VAL A 20 -8.25 2.30 4.99
N ALA A 21 -7.59 1.52 5.83
CA ALA A 21 -6.49 0.66 5.41
C ALA A 21 -7.05 -0.60 4.75
N ASP A 22 -6.99 -0.68 3.41
CA ASP A 22 -7.49 -1.81 2.61
C ASP A 22 -6.35 -2.81 2.38
N SER A 23 -6.07 -3.58 3.44
CA SER A 23 -4.82 -4.33 3.66
C SER A 23 -4.48 -5.32 2.56
N GLU A 24 -5.40 -6.20 2.17
CA GLU A 24 -5.15 -7.21 1.15
C GLU A 24 -5.12 -6.62 -0.28
N ASN A 25 -5.64 -5.41 -0.45
CA ASN A 25 -5.49 -4.64 -1.68
C ASN A 25 -4.24 -3.76 -1.67
N HIS A 26 -3.42 -3.79 -0.59
CA HIS A 26 -2.17 -3.05 -0.44
C HIS A 26 -2.33 -1.55 -0.72
N ARG A 27 -3.35 -0.94 -0.12
CA ARG A 27 -3.67 0.47 -0.33
C ARG A 27 -4.34 1.11 0.89
N VAL A 28 -4.29 2.41 0.95
CA VAL A 28 -5.16 3.24 1.79
C VAL A 28 -6.20 3.89 0.88
N VAL A 29 -7.44 3.97 1.32
CA VAL A 29 -8.53 4.51 0.53
C VAL A 29 -9.40 5.43 1.37
N GLU A 30 -9.77 6.59 0.83
CA GLU A 30 -10.83 7.44 1.34
C GLU A 30 -12.10 7.19 0.52
N LEU A 31 -13.17 6.86 1.21
CA LEU A 31 -14.48 6.60 0.63
C LEU A 31 -15.43 7.71 1.02
N HIS A 32 -16.22 8.17 0.06
CA HIS A 32 -17.33 9.08 0.33
C HIS A 32 -18.66 8.39 0.01
N ARG A 33 -19.68 8.77 0.78
CA ARG A 33 -21.04 8.30 0.59
C ARG A 33 -21.76 9.22 -0.39
N THR A 34 -22.29 8.66 -1.48
CA THR A 34 -23.11 9.39 -2.45
C THR A 34 -24.49 9.70 -1.90
N GLU A 35 -25.26 10.55 -2.61
CA GLU A 35 -26.65 10.86 -2.26
C GLU A 35 -27.53 9.59 -2.28
N GLU A 36 -27.24 8.63 -3.15
CA GLU A 36 -27.93 7.34 -3.23
C GLU A 36 -27.49 6.37 -2.10
N GLY A 37 -26.58 6.78 -1.23
CA GLY A 37 -26.10 5.99 -0.11
C GLY A 37 -25.02 4.96 -0.45
N VAL A 38 -24.45 5.03 -1.65
CA VAL A 38 -23.35 4.17 -2.10
C VAL A 38 -22.02 4.74 -1.64
N TRP A 39 -21.08 3.89 -1.22
CA TRP A 39 -19.73 4.29 -0.86
C TRP A 39 -18.80 4.16 -2.05
N GLU A 40 -18.16 5.25 -2.45
CA GLU A 40 -17.25 5.31 -3.59
C GLU A 40 -15.87 5.81 -3.18
N PRO A 41 -14.78 5.22 -3.75
CA PRO A 41 -13.43 5.68 -3.48
C PRO A 41 -13.19 7.03 -4.20
N VAL A 42 -12.86 8.05 -3.42
CA VAL A 42 -12.52 9.38 -3.92
C VAL A 42 -11.01 9.65 -3.90
N TRP A 43 -10.27 8.92 -3.07
CA TRP A 43 -8.80 8.99 -3.02
C TRP A 43 -8.24 7.60 -2.72
N VAL A 44 -7.16 7.25 -3.42
CA VAL A 44 -6.50 5.94 -3.29
C VAL A 44 -4.99 6.11 -3.32
N LEU A 45 -4.31 5.64 -2.27
CA LEU A 45 -2.86 5.61 -2.21
C LEU A 45 -2.35 4.17 -2.11
N ARG A 46 -1.35 3.82 -2.93
CA ARG A 46 -0.80 2.46 -3.02
C ARG A 46 0.66 2.34 -2.62
N GLY A 47 1.25 3.42 -2.17
CA GLY A 47 2.66 3.47 -1.77
C GLY A 47 3.12 4.90 -1.51
N ALA A 48 4.30 5.04 -0.95
CA ALA A 48 4.93 6.31 -0.64
C ALA A 48 6.46 6.20 -0.79
N ALA A 49 7.15 7.29 -1.12
CA ALA A 49 8.60 7.33 -1.33
C ALA A 49 9.12 6.29 -2.35
N GLY A 50 8.35 6.01 -3.41
CA GLY A 50 8.75 5.02 -4.43
C GLY A 50 8.55 3.55 -4.00
N GLN A 51 8.03 3.29 -2.80
CA GLN A 51 7.77 1.96 -2.28
C GLN A 51 6.28 1.68 -2.17
N LYS A 52 5.82 0.54 -2.67
CA LYS A 52 4.44 0.09 -2.52
C LYS A 52 4.18 -0.30 -1.07
N PHE A 53 2.96 -0.04 -0.60
CA PHE A 53 2.52 -0.58 0.69
C PHE A 53 2.45 -2.11 0.63
N ASP A 54 2.80 -2.73 1.74
CA ASP A 54 2.61 -4.16 1.93
C ASP A 54 1.81 -4.40 3.21
N TRP A 55 0.52 -4.65 3.00
CA TRP A 55 -0.41 -4.97 4.06
C TRP A 55 -0.58 -3.85 5.10
N PRO A 56 -0.91 -2.61 4.67
CA PRO A 56 -1.15 -1.52 5.62
C PRO A 56 -2.32 -1.88 6.52
N ARG A 57 -2.15 -1.69 7.82
CA ARG A 57 -3.13 -2.06 8.84
C ARG A 57 -3.84 -0.88 9.45
N ASP A 58 -3.29 0.29 9.25
CA ASP A 58 -3.77 1.50 9.88
C ASP A 58 -3.48 2.72 9.02
N ALA A 59 -4.38 3.71 9.08
CA ALA A 59 -4.23 4.97 8.37
C ALA A 59 -5.08 6.06 9.01
N ASP A 60 -4.41 7.06 9.58
CA ASP A 60 -5.04 8.18 10.29
C ASP A 60 -4.88 9.48 9.53
N ARG A 61 -5.96 10.16 9.25
CA ARG A 61 -5.96 11.54 8.82
C ARG A 61 -5.78 12.44 10.03
N LEU A 62 -4.67 13.18 10.02
CA LEU A 62 -4.29 14.07 11.11
C LEU A 62 -4.97 15.44 10.99
N PRO A 63 -5.05 16.23 12.10
CA PRO A 63 -5.64 17.56 12.06
C PRO A 63 -4.98 18.55 11.11
N ASN A 64 -3.67 18.35 10.83
CA ASN A 64 -2.90 19.15 9.87
C ASN A 64 -3.14 18.77 8.40
N GLY A 65 -4.01 17.78 8.15
CA GLY A 65 -4.30 17.27 6.82
C GLY A 65 -3.33 16.23 6.29
N ASN A 66 -2.30 15.86 7.04
CA ASN A 66 -1.44 14.73 6.67
C ASN A 66 -2.13 13.39 6.97
N THR A 67 -1.60 12.31 6.44
CA THR A 67 -2.03 10.94 6.75
C THR A 67 -0.87 10.14 7.31
N LEU A 68 -1.02 9.63 8.53
CA LEU A 68 -0.11 8.66 9.12
C LEU A 68 -0.54 7.26 8.69
N ILE A 69 0.38 6.43 8.23
CA ILE A 69 0.09 5.10 7.69
C ILE A 69 1.01 4.08 8.34
N THR A 70 0.43 3.01 8.86
CA THR A 70 1.16 1.84 9.36
C THR A 70 1.31 0.81 8.24
N ASP A 71 2.48 0.80 7.62
CA ASP A 71 2.83 -0.10 6.51
C ASP A 71 3.46 -1.37 7.08
N THR A 72 2.60 -2.29 7.55
CA THR A 72 2.91 -3.37 8.49
C THR A 72 4.00 -4.32 8.03
N ARG A 73 3.88 -4.89 6.84
CA ARG A 73 4.88 -5.87 6.35
C ARG A 73 6.15 -5.21 5.84
N ASN A 74 6.09 -3.93 5.55
CA ASN A 74 7.27 -3.12 5.29
C ASN A 74 7.96 -2.67 6.58
N ALA A 75 7.39 -3.00 7.76
CA ALA A 75 7.92 -2.66 9.08
C ALA A 75 8.19 -1.16 9.25
N ARG A 76 7.28 -0.28 8.77
CA ARG A 76 7.46 1.16 8.84
C ARG A 76 6.17 1.91 9.16
N LEU A 77 6.35 3.12 9.70
CA LEU A 77 5.34 4.16 9.74
C LEU A 77 5.72 5.24 8.74
N VAL A 78 4.76 5.77 8.01
CA VAL A 78 4.99 6.85 7.05
C VAL A 78 3.90 7.89 7.17
N GLU A 79 4.28 9.17 7.30
CA GLU A 79 3.36 10.29 7.25
C GLU A 79 3.51 10.99 5.90
N ILE A 80 2.39 11.19 5.23
CA ILE A 80 2.31 11.86 3.93
C ILE A 80 1.42 13.10 4.01
N ASN A 81 1.68 14.08 3.15
CA ASN A 81 0.78 15.20 2.95
C ASN A 81 -0.31 14.88 1.90
N SER A 82 -1.21 15.83 1.65
CA SER A 82 -2.31 15.69 0.68
C SER A 82 -1.86 15.41 -0.76
N THR A 83 -0.62 15.71 -1.11
CA THR A 83 -0.04 15.43 -2.44
C THR A 83 0.63 14.06 -2.51
N GLY A 84 0.60 13.25 -1.42
CA GLY A 84 1.28 11.95 -1.33
C GLY A 84 2.79 12.04 -1.09
N THR A 85 3.32 13.24 -0.80
CA THR A 85 4.73 13.42 -0.47
C THR A 85 4.98 12.99 0.97
N VAL A 86 6.01 12.16 1.19
CA VAL A 86 6.43 11.76 2.54
C VAL A 86 7.03 12.96 3.27
N VAL A 87 6.47 13.27 4.44
CA VAL A 87 6.94 14.33 5.34
C VAL A 87 7.65 13.77 6.57
N TRP A 88 7.39 12.53 6.91
CA TRP A 88 8.07 11.81 7.98
C TRP A 88 8.00 10.30 7.76
N GLU A 89 9.02 9.58 8.17
CA GLU A 89 9.08 8.12 8.11
C GLU A 89 9.85 7.57 9.30
N HIS A 90 9.42 6.42 9.81
CA HIS A 90 10.15 5.64 10.80
C HIS A 90 10.22 4.18 10.36
N GLN A 91 11.43 3.66 10.19
CA GLN A 91 11.69 2.27 9.86
C GLN A 91 11.99 1.48 11.14
N PHE A 92 11.22 0.43 11.38
CA PHE A 92 11.48 -0.54 12.44
C PHE A 92 12.47 -1.63 11.98
N ASP A 93 12.91 -2.45 12.93
CA ASP A 93 13.57 -3.72 12.59
C ASP A 93 12.65 -4.54 11.65
N TYR A 94 13.26 -5.21 10.68
CA TYR A 94 12.53 -5.99 9.65
C TYR A 94 11.60 -7.08 10.21
N ARG A 95 11.74 -7.44 11.48
CA ARG A 95 10.86 -8.39 12.18
C ARG A 95 9.65 -7.75 12.83
N ALA A 96 9.63 -6.43 12.93
CA ALA A 96 8.49 -5.74 13.49
C ALA A 96 7.31 -5.83 12.52
N LEU A 97 6.13 -5.99 13.09
CA LEU A 97 4.86 -5.94 12.39
C LEU A 97 3.99 -4.90 13.10
N PRO A 98 4.28 -3.59 12.93
CA PRO A 98 3.45 -2.54 13.53
C PRO A 98 2.02 -2.73 13.05
N TYR A 99 1.06 -2.61 13.95
CA TYR A 99 -0.33 -2.85 13.66
C TYR A 99 -1.14 -1.56 13.61
N GLU A 100 -0.86 -0.66 14.52
CA GLU A 100 -1.57 0.58 14.75
C GLU A 100 -0.58 1.64 15.25
N ALA A 101 -0.79 2.90 14.90
CA ALA A 101 0.05 4.00 15.36
C ALA A 101 -0.71 5.32 15.38
N ASP A 102 -0.73 5.99 16.52
CA ASP A 102 -1.34 7.30 16.72
C ASP A 102 -0.32 8.42 16.81
N ARG A 103 -0.67 9.59 16.28
CA ARG A 103 0.06 10.82 16.50
C ARG A 103 -0.47 11.54 17.73
N LEU A 104 0.23 11.43 18.84
CA LEU A 104 -0.17 12.10 20.08
C LEU A 104 0.07 13.63 20.02
N PRO A 105 -0.80 14.44 20.67
CA PRO A 105 -1.95 14.04 21.50
C PRO A 105 -3.26 13.86 20.73
N ALA A 106 -3.28 14.05 19.42
CA ALA A 106 -4.53 14.14 18.66
C ALA A 106 -5.22 12.77 18.41
N GLY A 107 -4.46 11.68 18.31
CA GLY A 107 -5.00 10.37 17.97
C GLY A 107 -5.74 10.38 16.62
N GLU A 108 -6.89 9.74 16.56
CA GLU A 108 -7.81 9.70 15.42
C GLU A 108 -8.93 10.75 15.57
N PRO A 109 -8.76 12.00 15.12
CA PRO A 109 -9.79 13.02 15.28
C PRO A 109 -10.97 12.77 14.35
N VAL A 110 -12.18 12.82 14.91
CA VAL A 110 -13.40 12.89 14.12
C VAL A 110 -13.47 14.23 13.40
N GLY A 111 -13.86 14.24 12.10
CA GLY A 111 -13.93 15.47 11.31
C GLY A 111 -12.58 15.98 10.84
N ALA A 112 -11.57 15.11 10.76
CA ALA A 112 -10.31 15.42 10.12
C ALA A 112 -10.50 15.78 8.63
N PRO A 113 -9.60 16.60 8.02
CA PRO A 113 -9.76 17.04 6.65
C PRO A 113 -9.88 15.87 5.66
N THR A 114 -10.81 15.99 4.70
CA THR A 114 -10.94 15.05 3.59
C THR A 114 -10.08 15.46 2.41
N TYR A 115 -9.63 14.51 1.60
CA TYR A 115 -8.95 14.79 0.33
C TYR A 115 -9.93 14.82 -0.86
N GLY A 116 -11.22 14.61 -0.61
CA GLY A 116 -12.27 14.48 -1.60
C GLY A 116 -12.15 15.46 -2.75
N ASN A 117 -12.24 14.96 -4.00
CA ASN A 117 -12.10 15.69 -5.26
C ASN A 117 -10.75 16.34 -5.54
N ALA A 118 -9.72 16.11 -4.76
CA ALA A 118 -8.38 16.24 -5.33
C ALA A 118 -8.29 15.19 -6.44
N ASP A 119 -8.08 15.61 -7.69
CA ASP A 119 -7.61 14.75 -8.77
C ASP A 119 -6.27 14.11 -8.33
N SER A 120 -6.35 13.27 -7.33
CA SER A 120 -5.32 12.35 -6.96
C SER A 120 -5.45 11.18 -7.93
N ASP A 121 -4.98 11.37 -9.15
CA ASP A 121 -4.22 10.31 -9.78
C ASP A 121 -3.15 9.94 -8.78
N GLY A 122 -3.58 9.20 -7.77
CA GLY A 122 -2.73 8.74 -6.68
C GLY A 122 -1.51 8.20 -7.33
N VAL A 123 -0.35 8.72 -7.02
CA VAL A 123 0.91 8.36 -7.67
C VAL A 123 0.90 6.85 -7.77
N ALA A 124 0.51 6.35 -8.93
CA ALA A 124 0.45 4.94 -9.23
C ALA A 124 1.89 4.47 -9.26
N VAL A 125 2.42 4.19 -8.07
CA VAL A 125 3.75 3.61 -7.92
C VAL A 125 3.66 2.21 -8.50
N GLY A 126 4.05 2.09 -9.74
CA GLY A 126 4.26 0.86 -10.45
C GLY A 126 2.98 0.20 -11.00
N SER A 127 2.92 0.06 -12.32
CA SER A 127 1.96 -0.81 -13.00
C SER A 127 2.09 -2.24 -12.47
N ARG A 128 1.00 -2.78 -11.94
CA ARG A 128 0.93 -4.21 -11.62
C ARG A 128 1.00 -5.01 -12.92
N VAL A 129 1.90 -5.97 -12.98
CA VAL A 129 1.89 -6.97 -14.05
C VAL A 129 0.94 -8.08 -13.58
N PRO A 130 -0.22 -8.32 -14.27
CA PRO A 130 -1.28 -9.20 -13.76
C PRO A 130 -0.83 -10.62 -13.38
N VAL A 131 0.22 -11.13 -14.01
CA VAL A 131 0.75 -12.48 -13.75
C VAL A 131 1.82 -12.48 -12.65
N LEU A 132 2.60 -11.41 -12.50
CA LEU A 132 3.71 -11.36 -11.54
C LEU A 132 3.27 -11.04 -10.12
N THR A 133 2.18 -10.27 -9.96
CA THR A 133 1.64 -9.93 -8.63
C THR A 133 1.23 -11.18 -7.82
N PRO A 134 0.41 -12.13 -8.33
CA PRO A 134 0.07 -13.33 -7.57
C PRO A 134 1.27 -14.24 -7.32
N LEU A 135 2.23 -14.30 -8.24
CA LEU A 135 3.44 -15.08 -8.06
C LEU A 135 4.35 -14.47 -6.98
N LEU A 136 4.49 -13.15 -6.97
CA LEU A 136 5.23 -12.44 -5.91
C LEU A 136 4.58 -12.67 -4.54
N ARG A 137 3.25 -12.65 -4.45
CA ARG A 137 2.50 -12.96 -3.21
C ARG A 137 2.74 -14.40 -2.74
N LEU A 138 2.76 -15.36 -3.66
CA LEU A 138 3.02 -16.77 -3.31
C LEU A 138 4.45 -16.94 -2.76
N VAL A 139 5.43 -16.30 -3.39
CA VAL A 139 6.84 -16.36 -2.94
C VAL A 139 7.00 -15.65 -1.58
N SER A 140 6.39 -14.48 -1.40
CA SER A 140 6.46 -13.72 -0.14
C SER A 140 5.68 -14.38 1.01
N ALA A 141 4.70 -15.22 0.73
CA ALA A 141 3.99 -16.00 1.75
C ALA A 141 4.89 -17.09 2.38
N GLY A 142 5.88 -17.60 1.63
CA GLY A 142 6.80 -18.63 2.10
C GLY A 142 8.18 -18.12 2.55
N ILE A 143 8.60 -16.99 2.01
CA ILE A 143 9.95 -16.42 2.24
C ILE A 143 9.79 -14.90 2.43
N ARG A 144 10.34 -14.36 3.52
CA ARG A 144 10.42 -12.91 3.71
C ARG A 144 11.43 -12.34 2.72
N LEU A 145 10.94 -11.73 1.67
CA LEU A 145 11.77 -11.04 0.69
C LEU A 145 12.21 -9.67 1.25
N PRO A 146 13.44 -9.23 0.95
CA PRO A 146 13.85 -7.87 1.26
C PRO A 146 12.92 -6.83 0.61
N LEU A 147 12.74 -5.68 1.24
CA LEU A 147 11.80 -4.63 0.84
C LEU A 147 11.98 -4.12 -0.60
N TRP A 148 13.20 -4.18 -1.11
CA TRP A 148 13.54 -3.75 -2.47
C TRP A 148 13.20 -4.79 -3.56
N VAL A 149 12.80 -6.02 -3.15
CA VAL A 149 12.43 -7.07 -4.11
C VAL A 149 10.98 -6.88 -4.54
N GLY A 150 10.79 -6.39 -5.74
CA GLY A 150 9.47 -6.19 -6.37
C GLY A 150 9.29 -7.04 -7.63
N GLU A 151 8.22 -6.81 -8.35
CA GLU A 151 7.84 -7.54 -9.57
C GLU A 151 8.95 -7.54 -10.64
N ILE A 152 9.69 -6.43 -10.75
CA ILE A 152 10.80 -6.32 -11.72
C ILE A 152 11.95 -7.29 -11.39
N HIS A 153 12.26 -7.47 -10.10
CA HIS A 153 13.30 -8.40 -9.66
C HIS A 153 12.88 -9.84 -9.92
N LEU A 154 11.61 -10.16 -9.66
CA LEU A 154 11.03 -11.48 -9.98
C LEU A 154 11.08 -11.74 -11.49
N PHE A 155 10.70 -10.77 -12.31
CA PHE A 155 10.77 -10.85 -13.76
C PHE A 155 12.20 -11.12 -14.24
N LEU A 156 13.18 -10.33 -13.78
CA LEU A 156 14.58 -10.49 -14.15
C LEU A 156 15.13 -11.85 -13.72
N THR A 157 14.73 -12.33 -12.55
CA THR A 157 15.12 -13.67 -12.05
C THR A 157 14.57 -14.76 -12.96
N LEU A 158 13.31 -14.70 -13.34
CA LEU A 158 12.68 -15.67 -14.24
C LEU A 158 13.32 -15.67 -15.64
N VAL A 159 13.61 -14.47 -16.18
CA VAL A 159 14.32 -14.33 -17.45
C VAL A 159 15.73 -14.92 -17.36
N SER A 160 16.44 -14.66 -16.29
CA SER A 160 17.80 -15.21 -16.07
C SER A 160 17.79 -16.73 -15.99
N ILE A 161 16.85 -17.33 -15.26
CA ILE A 161 16.68 -18.80 -15.19
C ILE A 161 16.37 -19.36 -16.58
N GLY A 162 15.50 -18.70 -17.35
CA GLY A 162 15.15 -19.13 -18.71
C GLY A 162 16.35 -19.09 -19.66
N LEU A 163 17.18 -18.04 -19.59
CA LEU A 163 18.38 -17.90 -20.42
C LEU A 163 19.44 -18.95 -20.07
N VAL A 164 19.66 -19.20 -18.77
CA VAL A 164 20.60 -20.26 -18.32
C VAL A 164 20.11 -21.61 -18.78
N GLY A 165 18.82 -21.91 -18.62
CA GLY A 165 18.21 -23.16 -19.09
C GLY A 165 18.37 -23.37 -20.61
N ALA A 166 18.10 -22.32 -21.39
CA ALA A 166 18.29 -22.35 -22.85
C ALA A 166 19.76 -22.59 -23.24
N GLY A 167 20.69 -21.91 -22.54
CA GLY A 167 22.14 -22.09 -22.77
C GLY A 167 22.63 -23.51 -22.48
N VAL A 168 22.10 -24.12 -21.41
CA VAL A 168 22.42 -25.54 -21.10
C VAL A 168 21.89 -26.48 -22.18
N VAL A 169 20.65 -26.27 -22.65
CA VAL A 169 20.07 -27.12 -23.71
C VAL A 169 20.85 -27.02 -25.03
N VAL A 170 21.30 -25.82 -25.41
CA VAL A 170 22.13 -25.62 -26.61
C VAL A 170 23.44 -26.36 -26.49
N ARG A 171 24.10 -26.26 -25.33
CA ARG A 171 25.39 -26.93 -25.08
C ARG A 171 25.31 -28.46 -25.06
N TRP A 172 24.14 -29.04 -24.80
CA TRP A 172 23.92 -30.50 -24.83
C TRP A 172 23.59 -31.02 -26.23
N ARG A 173 23.31 -30.14 -27.19
CA ARG A 173 22.98 -30.51 -28.59
C ARG A 173 24.17 -30.46 -29.55
N ASP A 174 25.25 -29.79 -29.15
CA ASP A 174 26.54 -29.75 -29.83
C ASP A 174 27.51 -30.82 -29.25
#